data_b65de430717cbaf789346d0c1ccd337a
#
_entry.id   b65de430717cbaf789346d0c1ccd337a
#
_cell.length_a   1.000
_cell.length_b   1.000
_cell.length_c   1.000
_cell.angle_alpha   90.00
_cell.angle_beta   90.00
_cell.angle_gamma   90.00
#
_symmetry.space_group_name_H-M   'P 1'
#
loop_
_entity.id
_entity.type
_entity.pdbx_description
1 polymer ?
#
loop_
_entity_poly.entity_id
_entity_poly.type
_entity_poly.pdbx_seq_one_letter_code
_entity_poly.pdbx_strand_id
1 'polypeptide(L)'
;MRRGLPPLVDAPFVVSDSVFVNPKYRGTRLSGKEAFDPDGSREAIRRMQIRIHDARSLKQAPGIEPEGFQLVEAPIRLDFSSPSQVTSRYYEHCANLVKAVTGCQAAKAVQHEFRAGRVIGPAGVGRYAVVAHSDFTPFIEDFAVAPDGQHFALYNVWRGTNPDREIESMPLALCDLTSVAADDIVYADCLRRTEPRTRLIDCRLIHNASQRWHYFPRMKPCEALIFKQYDSRQENAALRGVFHAAFRDPDARQDAPLRESVEVRVLAVLPEADRERERRKTKFQAEIPNVRLDGTVSTWRQEPMVDWNDIQRRPPMAAAAYPAPS
;
A
#
# COMPACT_ATOMS: atom_id res chain seq x y z
N MET A 1 -0.01 -27.30 2.97
CA MET A 1 0.59 -26.92 1.69
C MET A 1 -0.26 -25.82 1.09
N ARG A 2 0.22 -24.58 1.04
CA ARG A 2 -0.48 -23.44 0.40
C ARG A 2 -0.31 -23.61 -1.10
N ARG A 3 -1.40 -23.72 -1.85
CA ARG A 3 -1.35 -23.71 -3.32
C ARG A 3 -1.17 -22.23 -3.71
N GLY A 4 0.06 -21.83 -4.07
CA GLY A 4 0.28 -20.55 -4.75
C GLY A 4 -0.39 -20.53 -6.12
N LEU A 5 -0.54 -19.34 -6.71
CA LEU A 5 -0.97 -19.20 -8.11
C LEU A 5 -0.15 -20.15 -9.00
N PRO A 6 -0.79 -20.80 -9.99
CA PRO A 6 -0.06 -21.60 -10.96
C PRO A 6 0.99 -20.76 -11.68
N PRO A 7 2.02 -21.38 -12.29
CA PRO A 7 3.03 -20.66 -13.05
C PRO A 7 2.37 -19.76 -14.11
N LEU A 8 2.84 -18.50 -14.20
CA LEU A 8 2.31 -17.45 -15.10
C LEU A 8 2.74 -17.67 -16.56
N VAL A 9 2.97 -18.89 -16.99
CA VAL A 9 3.63 -19.21 -18.26
C VAL A 9 2.88 -18.65 -19.49
N ASP A 10 1.55 -18.47 -19.40
CA ASP A 10 0.71 -18.06 -20.51
C ASP A 10 -0.13 -16.79 -20.25
N ALA A 11 0.05 -16.12 -19.12
CA ALA A 11 -0.72 -14.90 -18.83
C ALA A 11 -0.15 -13.70 -19.60
N PRO A 12 -0.97 -12.91 -20.31
CA PRO A 12 -0.53 -11.67 -20.94
C PRO A 12 0.17 -10.76 -19.93
N PHE A 13 1.20 -10.05 -20.38
CA PHE A 13 1.94 -9.11 -19.55
C PHE A 13 2.43 -7.92 -20.37
N VAL A 14 2.67 -6.83 -19.68
CA VAL A 14 3.42 -5.69 -20.18
C VAL A 14 4.81 -5.66 -19.56
N VAL A 15 5.77 -5.04 -20.25
CA VAL A 15 7.11 -4.76 -19.69
C VAL A 15 7.21 -3.27 -19.44
N SER A 16 7.49 -2.92 -18.19
CA SER A 16 7.63 -1.51 -17.81
C SER A 16 8.75 -1.31 -16.81
N ASP A 17 9.29 -0.10 -16.79
CA ASP A 17 10.26 0.32 -15.80
C ASP A 17 9.56 0.49 -14.45
N SER A 18 10.14 -0.10 -13.42
CA SER A 18 9.77 0.14 -12.03
C SER A 18 11.01 0.49 -11.20
N VAL A 19 10.79 1.13 -10.06
CA VAL A 19 11.87 1.64 -9.23
C VAL A 19 11.97 0.80 -7.96
N PHE A 20 13.14 0.28 -7.69
CA PHE A 20 13.45 -0.57 -6.53
C PHE A 20 14.59 0.02 -5.73
N VAL A 21 14.76 -0.45 -4.50
CA VAL A 21 15.93 -0.11 -3.69
C VAL A 21 17.17 -0.82 -4.24
N ASN A 22 18.32 -0.15 -4.15
CA ASN A 22 19.60 -0.74 -4.51
C ASN A 22 19.93 -1.90 -3.58
N PRO A 23 20.33 -3.08 -4.12
CA PRO A 23 20.65 -4.28 -3.32
C PRO A 23 21.72 -4.08 -2.23
N LYS A 24 22.56 -3.05 -2.35
CA LYS A 24 23.57 -2.73 -1.31
C LYS A 24 22.96 -2.40 0.06
N TYR A 25 21.66 -2.05 0.10
CA TYR A 25 20.94 -1.74 1.33
C TYR A 25 20.21 -2.93 1.95
N ARG A 26 20.43 -4.14 1.43
CA ARG A 26 19.88 -5.36 2.02
C ARG A 26 20.25 -5.50 3.49
N GLY A 27 19.26 -5.80 4.35
CA GLY A 27 19.46 -5.94 5.79
C GLY A 27 19.71 -4.63 6.53
N THR A 28 19.47 -3.47 5.88
CA THR A 28 19.67 -2.15 6.48
C THR A 28 18.39 -1.33 6.42
N ARG A 29 18.43 -0.10 6.94
CA ARG A 29 17.36 0.87 6.85
C ARG A 29 17.84 2.16 6.19
N LEU A 30 17.07 2.64 5.25
CA LEU A 30 17.27 3.97 4.67
C LEU A 30 16.71 5.03 5.61
N SER A 31 17.50 6.03 5.97
CA SER A 31 17.10 7.11 6.86
C SER A 31 17.39 8.48 6.27
N GLY A 32 16.64 9.50 6.73
CA GLY A 32 16.88 10.89 6.40
C GLY A 32 16.25 11.38 5.09
N LYS A 33 16.66 12.58 4.66
CA LYS A 33 16.14 13.23 3.45
C LYS A 33 16.34 12.37 2.19
N GLU A 34 17.35 11.57 2.21
CA GLU A 34 17.80 10.73 1.09
C GLU A 34 16.87 9.57 0.80
N ALA A 35 16.11 9.12 1.79
CA ALA A 35 15.05 8.13 1.59
C ALA A 35 13.89 8.68 0.73
N PHE A 36 13.76 10.01 0.63
CA PHE A 36 12.58 10.72 0.09
C PHE A 36 12.84 11.56 -1.13
N ASP A 37 14.08 11.93 -1.37
CA ASP A 37 14.42 12.70 -2.55
C ASP A 37 14.68 11.73 -3.71
N PRO A 38 13.68 11.49 -4.59
CA PRO A 38 13.89 10.64 -5.75
C PRO A 38 14.95 11.20 -6.70
N ASP A 39 15.26 12.49 -6.60
CA ASP A 39 16.30 13.14 -7.41
C ASP A 39 17.66 13.18 -6.69
N GLY A 40 17.68 13.25 -5.35
CA GLY A 40 18.89 13.26 -4.51
C GLY A 40 19.43 11.88 -4.17
N SER A 41 18.61 10.84 -4.30
CA SER A 41 18.97 9.47 -3.86
C SER A 41 19.22 8.49 -5.01
N ARG A 42 19.74 8.94 -6.14
CA ARG A 42 20.04 8.07 -7.30
C ARG A 42 20.84 6.81 -6.93
N GLU A 43 21.66 6.89 -5.90
CA GLU A 43 22.40 5.73 -5.40
C GLU A 43 21.52 4.75 -4.60
N ALA A 44 20.44 5.23 -3.99
CA ALA A 44 19.55 4.40 -3.18
C ALA A 44 18.57 3.58 -4.00
N ILE A 45 18.38 3.94 -5.26
CA ILE A 45 17.39 3.32 -6.14
C ILE A 45 18.00 2.66 -7.37
N ARG A 46 17.27 1.70 -7.94
CA ARG A 46 17.54 1.08 -9.24
C ARG A 46 16.25 1.05 -10.05
N ARG A 47 16.36 1.40 -11.34
CA ARG A 47 15.32 1.17 -12.32
C ARG A 47 15.50 -0.21 -12.92
N MET A 48 14.44 -0.99 -12.93
CA MET A 48 14.42 -2.35 -13.45
C MET A 48 13.23 -2.51 -14.36
N GLN A 49 13.44 -3.18 -15.49
CA GLN A 49 12.34 -3.64 -16.32
C GLN A 49 11.74 -4.90 -15.70
N ILE A 50 10.44 -4.87 -15.46
CA ILE A 50 9.71 -5.99 -14.88
C ILE A 50 8.54 -6.38 -15.78
N ARG A 51 8.16 -7.64 -15.71
CA ARG A 51 6.90 -8.13 -16.30
C ARG A 51 5.78 -7.88 -15.30
N ILE A 52 4.70 -7.25 -15.78
CA ILE A 52 3.50 -6.98 -14.98
C ILE A 52 2.34 -7.67 -15.68
N HIS A 53 1.83 -8.73 -15.07
CA HIS A 53 0.83 -9.59 -15.68
C HIS A 53 -0.57 -9.00 -15.56
N ASP A 54 -1.37 -9.15 -16.62
CA ASP A 54 -2.80 -8.84 -16.60
C ASP A 54 -3.55 -9.81 -15.66
N ALA A 55 -3.95 -9.32 -14.50
CA ALA A 55 -4.65 -10.12 -13.50
C ALA A 55 -6.07 -10.53 -13.93
N ARG A 56 -6.68 -9.85 -14.92
CA ARG A 56 -7.99 -10.23 -15.47
C ARG A 56 -7.92 -11.49 -16.32
N SER A 57 -6.74 -11.77 -16.91
CA SER A 57 -6.51 -12.91 -17.80
C SER A 57 -6.11 -14.17 -17.05
N LEU A 58 -5.92 -14.11 -15.74
CA LEU A 58 -5.53 -15.27 -14.95
C LEU A 58 -6.68 -16.28 -14.84
N LYS A 59 -6.37 -17.57 -14.92
CA LYS A 59 -7.36 -18.66 -14.71
C LYS A 59 -8.02 -18.60 -13.32
N GLN A 60 -7.29 -18.14 -12.35
CA GLN A 60 -7.76 -17.89 -10.99
C GLN A 60 -7.47 -16.42 -10.65
N ALA A 61 -8.49 -15.67 -10.34
CA ALA A 61 -8.34 -14.29 -9.92
C ALA A 61 -7.56 -14.21 -8.59
N PRO A 62 -6.65 -13.23 -8.44
CA PRO A 62 -5.98 -13.00 -7.17
C PRO A 62 -6.99 -12.67 -6.06
N GLY A 63 -6.71 -13.13 -4.85
CA GLY A 63 -7.53 -12.90 -3.66
C GLY A 63 -6.77 -12.20 -2.54
N ILE A 64 -7.52 -11.72 -1.55
CA ILE A 64 -6.92 -11.17 -0.32
C ILE A 64 -6.04 -12.22 0.38
N GLU A 65 -6.39 -13.49 0.25
CA GLU A 65 -5.57 -14.63 0.66
C GLU A 65 -5.46 -15.63 -0.49
N PRO A 66 -4.26 -16.04 -0.92
CA PRO A 66 -2.95 -15.72 -0.30
C PRO A 66 -2.20 -14.54 -0.94
N GLU A 67 -2.64 -14.01 -2.09
CA GLU A 67 -1.86 -13.04 -2.90
C GLU A 67 -1.83 -11.65 -2.26
N GLY A 68 -2.79 -11.34 -1.40
CA GLY A 68 -2.87 -10.12 -0.63
C GLY A 68 -3.69 -9.01 -1.28
N PHE A 69 -4.27 -9.20 -2.46
CA PHE A 69 -5.07 -8.19 -3.17
C PHE A 69 -6.19 -8.79 -4.00
N GLN A 70 -7.26 -8.03 -4.17
CA GLN A 70 -8.44 -8.43 -4.92
C GLN A 70 -9.11 -7.24 -5.59
N LEU A 71 -9.52 -7.41 -6.85
CA LEU A 71 -10.42 -6.47 -7.52
C LEU A 71 -11.87 -6.83 -7.18
N VAL A 72 -12.67 -5.82 -6.84
CA VAL A 72 -14.09 -6.00 -6.52
C VAL A 72 -14.95 -5.03 -7.31
N GLU A 73 -16.18 -5.42 -7.59
CA GLU A 73 -17.21 -4.50 -8.04
C GLU A 73 -17.71 -3.69 -6.84
N ALA A 74 -17.64 -2.37 -6.97
CA ALA A 74 -17.88 -1.43 -5.88
C ALA A 74 -18.56 -0.14 -6.40
N PRO A 75 -19.75 -0.24 -7.01
CA PRO A 75 -20.41 0.91 -7.59
C PRO A 75 -20.78 1.92 -6.49
N ILE A 76 -20.36 3.16 -6.69
CA ILE A 76 -20.77 4.30 -5.85
C ILE A 76 -20.79 5.56 -6.70
N ARG A 77 -21.83 6.38 -6.49
CA ARG A 77 -21.89 7.74 -7.03
C ARG A 77 -21.57 8.73 -5.92
N LEU A 78 -20.48 9.45 -6.08
CA LEU A 78 -19.96 10.35 -5.08
C LEU A 78 -19.22 11.51 -5.75
N ASP A 79 -19.35 12.69 -5.16
CA ASP A 79 -18.49 13.82 -5.47
C ASP A 79 -17.23 13.74 -4.62
N PHE A 80 -16.12 13.31 -5.22
CA PHE A 80 -14.83 13.21 -4.55
C PHE A 80 -14.20 14.58 -4.24
N SER A 81 -14.70 15.69 -4.81
CA SER A 81 -14.29 17.03 -4.45
C SER A 81 -14.90 17.51 -3.13
N SER A 82 -15.93 16.83 -2.64
CA SER A 82 -16.60 17.12 -1.37
C SER A 82 -15.98 16.34 -0.21
N PRO A 83 -15.17 16.98 0.67
CA PRO A 83 -14.55 16.29 1.81
C PRO A 83 -15.55 15.61 2.74
N SER A 84 -16.73 16.21 2.93
CA SER A 84 -17.78 15.64 3.78
C SER A 84 -18.37 14.36 3.18
N GLN A 85 -18.56 14.27 1.87
CA GLN A 85 -19.00 13.04 1.24
C GLN A 85 -17.94 11.93 1.33
N VAL A 86 -16.68 12.30 1.18
CA VAL A 86 -15.58 11.33 1.29
C VAL A 86 -15.49 10.78 2.71
N THR A 87 -15.48 11.63 3.72
CA THR A 87 -15.29 11.20 5.12
C THR A 87 -16.51 10.56 5.76
N SER A 88 -17.71 10.77 5.21
CA SER A 88 -18.92 10.10 5.69
C SER A 88 -19.26 8.89 4.82
N ARG A 89 -19.74 9.11 3.59
CA ARG A 89 -20.30 8.06 2.73
C ARG A 89 -19.25 7.13 2.15
N TYR A 90 -18.12 7.68 1.65
CA TYR A 90 -17.10 6.84 1.02
C TYR A 90 -16.31 6.03 2.05
N TYR A 91 -16.03 6.58 3.22
CA TYR A 91 -15.38 5.86 4.32
C TYR A 91 -16.23 4.68 4.79
N GLU A 92 -17.53 4.86 4.96
CA GLU A 92 -18.46 3.78 5.29
C GLU A 92 -18.49 2.71 4.20
N HIS A 93 -18.57 3.14 2.93
CA HIS A 93 -18.51 2.22 1.79
C HIS A 93 -17.23 1.38 1.78
N CYS A 94 -16.06 2.00 1.97
CA CYS A 94 -14.78 1.30 2.03
C CYS A 94 -14.71 0.31 3.20
N ALA A 95 -15.19 0.69 4.38
CA ALA A 95 -15.25 -0.19 5.54
C ALA A 95 -16.13 -1.41 5.27
N ASN A 96 -17.29 -1.23 4.64
CA ASN A 96 -18.21 -2.31 4.28
C ASN A 96 -17.62 -3.24 3.21
N LEU A 97 -16.90 -2.71 2.21
CA LEU A 97 -16.19 -3.52 1.22
C LEU A 97 -15.12 -4.40 1.89
N VAL A 98 -14.31 -3.83 2.79
CA VAL A 98 -13.29 -4.61 3.52
C VAL A 98 -13.95 -5.69 4.37
N LYS A 99 -15.05 -5.39 5.07
CA LYS A 99 -15.81 -6.41 5.83
C LYS A 99 -16.31 -7.54 4.94
N ALA A 100 -16.88 -7.21 3.79
CA ALA A 100 -17.42 -8.20 2.86
C ALA A 100 -16.33 -9.13 2.30
N VAL A 101 -15.14 -8.59 2.00
CA VAL A 101 -14.03 -9.34 1.41
C VAL A 101 -13.26 -10.17 2.45
N THR A 102 -13.10 -9.65 3.67
CA THR A 102 -12.23 -10.25 4.68
C THR A 102 -12.98 -11.04 5.76
N GLY A 103 -14.28 -10.81 5.92
CA GLY A 103 -15.06 -11.37 7.02
C GLY A 103 -14.67 -10.83 8.40
N CYS A 104 -13.98 -9.67 8.47
CA CYS A 104 -13.56 -9.08 9.73
C CYS A 104 -14.75 -8.67 10.61
N GLN A 105 -14.58 -8.68 11.93
CA GLN A 105 -15.62 -8.34 12.90
C GLN A 105 -16.02 -6.86 12.83
N ALA A 106 -15.00 -6.00 12.72
CA ALA A 106 -15.18 -4.56 12.61
C ALA A 106 -14.19 -3.98 11.60
N ALA A 107 -14.59 -2.93 10.90
CA ALA A 107 -13.73 -2.18 10.00
C ALA A 107 -14.02 -0.68 10.11
N LYS A 108 -13.00 0.14 10.05
CA LYS A 108 -13.11 1.60 10.05
C LYS A 108 -12.09 2.23 9.12
N ALA A 109 -12.57 3.07 8.20
CA ALA A 109 -11.70 3.92 7.41
C ALA A 109 -11.08 5.01 8.30
N VAL A 110 -9.77 5.16 8.22
CA VAL A 110 -9.01 6.03 9.14
C VAL A 110 -8.35 7.21 8.41
N GLN A 111 -8.07 7.06 7.13
CA GLN A 111 -7.38 8.06 6.34
C GLN A 111 -7.63 7.85 4.85
N HIS A 112 -7.50 8.90 4.05
CA HIS A 112 -7.43 8.78 2.60
C HIS A 112 -6.34 9.67 2.00
N GLU A 113 -5.96 9.33 0.77
CA GLU A 113 -5.00 10.09 -0.01
C GLU A 113 -5.43 10.16 -1.46
N PHE A 114 -5.46 11.37 -2.02
CA PHE A 114 -5.68 11.57 -3.44
C PHE A 114 -4.37 11.61 -4.20
N ARG A 115 -4.37 11.05 -5.42
CA ARG A 115 -3.24 11.09 -6.32
C ARG A 115 -3.66 11.51 -7.71
N ALA A 116 -2.92 12.49 -8.26
CA ALA A 116 -3.09 12.96 -9.62
C ALA A 116 -1.71 13.15 -10.29
N GLY A 117 -1.66 13.25 -11.60
CA GLY A 117 -0.40 13.39 -12.35
C GLY A 117 0.35 14.69 -12.10
N ARG A 118 -0.26 15.65 -11.41
CA ARG A 118 0.31 16.94 -11.07
C ARG A 118 0.21 17.22 -9.58
N VAL A 119 1.16 17.97 -9.03
CA VAL A 119 1.06 18.49 -7.67
C VAL A 119 0.11 19.68 -7.66
N ILE A 120 -0.92 19.65 -6.83
CA ILE A 120 -1.93 20.69 -6.73
C ILE A 120 -1.92 21.26 -5.30
N GLY A 121 -1.59 22.55 -5.17
CA GLY A 121 -1.65 23.31 -3.92
C GLY A 121 -0.51 23.03 -2.92
N PRO A 122 -0.41 23.82 -1.85
CA PRO A 122 0.65 23.70 -0.83
C PRO A 122 0.55 22.43 0.02
N ALA A 123 -0.65 21.85 0.16
CA ALA A 123 -0.86 20.55 0.81
C ALA A 123 -0.79 19.37 -0.16
N GLY A 124 -0.69 19.64 -1.46
CA GLY A 124 -0.45 18.78 -2.60
C GLY A 124 -1.28 17.49 -2.68
N VAL A 125 -2.06 17.36 -3.73
CA VAL A 125 -2.44 16.02 -4.20
C VAL A 125 -1.13 15.30 -4.56
N GLY A 126 -0.86 14.16 -3.95
CA GLY A 126 0.41 13.46 -4.11
C GLY A 126 0.69 13.07 -5.56
N ARG A 127 1.96 13.14 -5.96
CA ARG A 127 2.42 12.52 -7.20
C ARG A 127 2.23 11.01 -7.13
N TYR A 128 2.24 10.35 -8.28
CA TYR A 128 2.23 8.89 -8.32
C TYR A 128 3.46 8.32 -7.62
N ALA A 129 3.25 7.34 -6.75
CA ALA A 129 4.34 6.61 -6.10
C ALA A 129 4.86 5.53 -7.06
N VAL A 130 6.05 5.74 -7.60
CA VAL A 130 6.68 4.85 -8.60
C VAL A 130 7.72 3.90 -8.00
N VAL A 131 8.12 4.12 -6.75
CA VAL A 131 9.01 3.20 -6.02
C VAL A 131 8.18 2.03 -5.50
N ALA A 132 8.65 0.81 -5.70
CA ALA A 132 8.02 -0.39 -5.14
C ALA A 132 8.07 -0.34 -3.61
N HIS A 133 6.89 -0.13 -2.98
CA HIS A 133 6.76 0.07 -1.53
C HIS A 133 5.50 -0.58 -0.97
N SER A 134 5.50 -0.77 0.34
CA SER A 134 4.30 -0.99 1.15
C SER A 134 4.25 0.12 2.19
N ASP A 135 3.08 0.72 2.41
CA ASP A 135 2.90 1.97 3.17
C ASP A 135 3.28 1.84 4.65
N PHE A 136 3.28 0.63 5.19
CA PHE A 136 3.48 0.39 6.61
C PHE A 136 4.63 -0.57 6.87
N THR A 137 5.31 -0.31 7.98
CA THR A 137 6.32 -1.20 8.54
C THR A 137 5.67 -2.46 9.13
N PRO A 138 6.37 -3.61 9.10
CA PRO A 138 5.89 -4.80 9.81
C PRO A 138 5.88 -4.65 11.35
N PHE A 139 6.34 -3.51 11.88
CA PHE A 139 6.36 -3.20 13.32
C PHE A 139 5.20 -2.30 13.76
N ILE A 140 4.17 -2.18 12.95
CA ILE A 140 2.99 -1.36 13.28
C ILE A 140 2.25 -1.86 14.52
N GLU A 141 2.52 -3.07 14.98
CA GLU A 141 2.01 -3.60 16.26
C GLU A 141 2.42 -2.75 17.46
N ASP A 142 3.57 -2.07 17.36
CA ASP A 142 3.99 -1.11 18.37
C ASP A 142 3.13 0.18 18.32
N PHE A 143 2.30 0.35 17.31
CA PHE A 143 1.54 1.55 17.01
C PHE A 143 0.04 1.41 17.16
N ALA A 144 -0.51 0.25 16.89
CA ALA A 144 -1.93 0.00 16.97
C ALA A 144 -2.16 -1.24 17.82
N VAL A 145 -2.82 -1.04 18.94
CA VAL A 145 -3.27 -2.14 19.79
C VAL A 145 -4.71 -2.42 19.43
N ALA A 146 -4.98 -3.63 18.95
CA ALA A 146 -6.35 -4.09 18.80
C ALA A 146 -6.98 -4.23 20.21
N PRO A 147 -8.31 -4.03 20.37
CA PRO A 147 -8.97 -4.25 21.63
C PRO A 147 -8.71 -5.68 22.14
N ASP A 148 -8.42 -5.83 23.41
CA ASP A 148 -8.37 -7.13 24.11
C ASP A 148 -7.47 -8.21 23.46
N GLY A 149 -6.37 -7.80 22.82
CA GLY A 149 -5.43 -8.72 22.22
C GLY A 149 -5.91 -9.35 20.89
N GLN A 150 -6.95 -8.82 20.29
CA GLN A 150 -7.42 -9.27 18.98
C GLN A 150 -6.41 -8.95 17.88
N HIS A 151 -6.42 -9.76 16.83
CA HIS A 151 -5.65 -9.45 15.62
C HIS A 151 -6.30 -8.31 14.83
N PHE A 152 -5.45 -7.55 14.16
CA PHE A 152 -5.90 -6.51 13.25
C PHE A 152 -5.15 -6.53 11.93
N ALA A 153 -5.74 -5.92 10.92
CA ALA A 153 -5.12 -5.72 9.63
C ALA A 153 -5.42 -4.31 9.09
N LEU A 154 -4.55 -3.81 8.24
CA LEU A 154 -4.79 -2.60 7.45
C LEU A 154 -4.96 -2.99 5.99
N TYR A 155 -5.96 -2.41 5.37
CA TYR A 155 -6.24 -2.57 3.95
C TYR A 155 -6.33 -1.21 3.28
N ASN A 156 -5.83 -1.12 2.07
CA ASN A 156 -6.10 0.00 1.18
C ASN A 156 -7.27 -0.36 0.26
N VAL A 157 -8.20 0.56 0.12
CA VAL A 157 -9.25 0.53 -0.91
C VAL A 157 -8.92 1.63 -1.91
N TRP A 158 -8.54 1.24 -3.12
CA TRP A 158 -8.03 2.13 -4.15
C TRP A 158 -8.89 2.09 -5.41
N ARG A 159 -9.18 3.26 -6.00
CA ARG A 159 -9.95 3.38 -7.25
C ARG A 159 -9.72 4.72 -7.95
N GLY A 160 -10.17 4.80 -9.21
CA GLY A 160 -10.33 6.07 -9.92
C GLY A 160 -11.44 6.93 -9.31
N THR A 161 -11.25 8.25 -9.34
CA THR A 161 -12.24 9.22 -8.83
C THR A 161 -13.12 9.79 -9.92
N ASN A 162 -12.73 9.66 -11.19
CA ASN A 162 -13.56 10.10 -12.30
C ASN A 162 -14.67 9.08 -12.58
N PRO A 163 -15.97 9.47 -12.54
CA PRO A 163 -17.09 8.54 -12.71
C PRO A 163 -17.28 8.05 -14.15
N ASP A 164 -16.69 8.72 -15.13
CA ASP A 164 -16.94 8.49 -16.55
C ASP A 164 -15.73 7.90 -17.28
N ARG A 165 -14.60 7.66 -16.56
CA ARG A 165 -13.36 7.23 -17.17
C ARG A 165 -12.74 6.02 -16.48
N GLU A 166 -12.25 5.11 -17.29
CA GLU A 166 -11.38 4.03 -16.85
C GLU A 166 -9.97 4.56 -16.54
N ILE A 167 -9.21 3.82 -15.73
CA ILE A 167 -7.80 4.12 -15.48
C ILE A 167 -6.99 3.53 -16.64
N GLU A 168 -6.45 4.38 -17.50
CA GLU A 168 -5.55 3.99 -18.59
C GLU A 168 -4.09 4.34 -18.27
N SER A 169 -3.83 5.56 -17.82
CA SER A 169 -2.46 6.00 -17.53
C SER A 169 -2.05 5.71 -16.09
N MET A 170 -0.79 5.35 -15.90
CA MET A 170 -0.19 5.15 -14.58
C MET A 170 -1.01 4.24 -13.65
N PRO A 171 -1.45 3.04 -14.10
CA PRO A 171 -2.15 2.11 -13.24
C PRO A 171 -1.27 1.65 -12.08
N LEU A 172 -1.86 0.89 -11.14
CA LEU A 172 -1.15 0.35 -9.99
C LEU A 172 -0.73 -1.10 -10.26
N ALA A 173 0.57 -1.35 -10.14
CA ALA A 173 1.11 -2.70 -10.10
C ALA A 173 1.20 -3.18 -8.65
N LEU A 174 0.83 -4.44 -8.42
CA LEU A 174 0.84 -5.10 -7.11
C LEU A 174 1.70 -6.36 -7.18
N CYS A 175 2.53 -6.55 -6.18
CA CYS A 175 3.34 -7.75 -6.06
C CYS A 175 2.60 -8.81 -5.25
N ASP A 176 2.45 -10.01 -5.81
CA ASP A 176 1.92 -11.16 -5.11
C ASP A 176 2.78 -11.46 -3.86
N LEU A 177 2.18 -11.38 -2.68
CA LEU A 177 2.86 -11.57 -1.40
C LEU A 177 3.60 -12.90 -1.33
N THR A 178 3.07 -13.95 -1.95
CA THR A 178 3.68 -15.29 -1.91
C THR A 178 4.98 -15.39 -2.71
N SER A 179 5.30 -14.36 -3.49
CA SER A 179 6.52 -14.25 -4.31
C SER A 179 7.60 -13.36 -3.70
N VAL A 180 7.33 -12.72 -2.56
CA VAL A 180 8.26 -11.82 -1.91
C VAL A 180 9.11 -12.57 -0.89
N ALA A 181 10.43 -12.40 -0.96
CA ALA A 181 11.34 -12.87 0.07
C ALA A 181 11.54 -11.79 1.16
N ALA A 182 11.60 -12.20 2.42
CA ALA A 182 11.79 -11.27 3.54
C ALA A 182 13.10 -10.47 3.42
N ASP A 183 14.16 -11.10 2.90
CA ASP A 183 15.46 -10.47 2.69
C ASP A 183 15.47 -9.41 1.58
N ASP A 184 14.41 -9.33 0.75
CA ASP A 184 14.28 -8.29 -0.27
C ASP A 184 13.64 -7.01 0.28
N ILE A 185 13.22 -7.01 1.55
CA ILE A 185 12.56 -5.87 2.18
C ILE A 185 13.60 -4.95 2.82
N VAL A 186 13.51 -3.67 2.49
CA VAL A 186 14.30 -2.60 3.10
C VAL A 186 13.35 -1.60 3.76
N TYR A 187 13.59 -1.31 5.03
CA TYR A 187 12.84 -0.29 5.75
C TYR A 187 13.36 1.09 5.41
N ALA A 188 12.47 2.03 5.19
CA ALA A 188 12.84 3.38 4.83
C ALA A 188 12.03 4.41 5.61
N ASP A 189 12.71 5.47 6.07
CA ASP A 189 12.03 6.59 6.70
C ASP A 189 11.08 7.28 5.73
N CYS A 190 9.86 7.53 6.17
CA CYS A 190 8.85 8.30 5.47
C CYS A 190 8.47 9.56 6.27
N LEU A 191 8.76 10.74 5.71
CA LEU A 191 8.34 12.01 6.30
C LEU A 191 6.97 12.39 5.75
N ARG A 192 5.96 12.39 6.59
CA ARG A 192 4.70 13.04 6.25
C ARG A 192 4.97 14.52 6.01
N ARG A 193 4.55 15.01 4.83
CA ARG A 193 4.67 16.44 4.50
C ARG A 193 3.55 17.28 5.11
N THR A 194 2.50 16.66 5.64
CA THR A 194 1.38 17.32 6.31
C THR A 194 1.64 17.42 7.81
N GLU A 195 1.24 18.54 8.43
CA GLU A 195 1.32 18.72 9.90
C GLU A 195 0.31 17.79 10.63
N PRO A 196 0.65 17.23 11.82
CA PRO A 196 2.00 17.27 12.37
C PRO A 196 2.98 16.42 11.55
N ARG A 197 4.21 16.89 11.40
CA ARG A 197 5.27 16.15 10.74
C ARG A 197 5.59 14.88 11.52
N THR A 198 5.00 13.79 11.13
CA THR A 198 5.28 12.48 11.74
C THR A 198 6.27 11.71 10.88
N ARG A 199 7.26 11.14 11.53
CA ARG A 199 8.19 10.21 10.92
C ARG A 199 7.53 8.84 10.89
N LEU A 200 7.32 8.33 9.69
CA LEU A 200 6.81 6.98 9.46
C LEU A 200 7.93 6.12 8.88
N ILE A 201 7.73 4.83 8.88
CA ILE A 201 8.58 3.89 8.15
C ILE A 201 7.70 3.21 7.13
N ASP A 202 8.13 3.24 5.88
CA ASP A 202 7.60 2.39 4.84
C ASP A 202 8.51 1.17 4.61
N CYS A 203 8.00 0.19 3.89
CA CYS A 203 8.79 -0.93 3.38
C CYS A 203 9.00 -0.75 1.89
N ARG A 204 10.21 -0.97 1.42
CA ARG A 204 10.56 -0.93 0.00
C ARG A 204 11.18 -2.22 -0.44
N LEU A 205 11.07 -2.54 -1.73
CA LEU A 205 11.63 -3.76 -2.27
C LEU A 205 12.96 -3.56 -2.98
N ILE A 206 13.85 -4.52 -2.79
CA ILE A 206 14.93 -4.87 -3.72
C ILE A 206 14.31 -5.75 -4.80
N HIS A 207 14.64 -5.50 -6.05
CA HIS A 207 14.16 -6.34 -7.16
C HIS A 207 14.69 -7.77 -7.04
N ASN A 208 13.79 -8.72 -7.25
CA ASN A 208 14.08 -10.15 -7.36
C ASN A 208 13.26 -10.74 -8.51
N ALA A 209 13.89 -11.54 -9.34
CA ALA A 209 13.24 -12.13 -10.52
C ALA A 209 12.09 -13.10 -10.18
N SER A 210 12.03 -13.60 -8.94
CA SER A 210 10.92 -14.43 -8.45
C SER A 210 9.65 -13.64 -8.13
N GLN A 211 9.74 -12.31 -8.00
CA GLN A 211 8.59 -11.46 -7.69
C GLN A 211 7.59 -11.47 -8.86
N ARG A 212 6.33 -11.75 -8.55
CA ARG A 212 5.23 -11.77 -9.52
C ARG A 212 4.41 -10.49 -9.37
N TRP A 213 4.45 -9.67 -10.42
CA TRP A 213 3.75 -8.40 -10.48
C TRP A 213 2.50 -8.52 -11.33
N HIS A 214 1.41 -7.91 -10.85
CA HIS A 214 0.10 -7.93 -11.48
C HIS A 214 -0.50 -6.54 -11.54
N TYR A 215 -1.37 -6.31 -12.51
CA TYR A 215 -2.22 -5.12 -12.57
C TYR A 215 -3.58 -5.48 -13.15
N PHE A 216 -4.52 -4.57 -13.01
CA PHE A 216 -5.84 -4.71 -13.62
C PHE A 216 -5.96 -3.63 -14.70
N PRO A 217 -5.79 -3.98 -16.00
CA PRO A 217 -5.87 -3.01 -17.07
C PRO A 217 -7.26 -2.37 -17.11
N ARG A 218 -7.30 -1.08 -17.43
CA ARG A 218 -8.52 -0.32 -17.66
C ARG A 218 -9.56 -0.47 -16.54
N MET A 219 -9.14 -0.28 -15.30
CA MET A 219 -10.07 -0.32 -14.16
C MET A 219 -11.20 0.67 -14.35
N LYS A 220 -12.42 0.15 -14.21
CA LYS A 220 -13.68 0.89 -14.44
C LYS A 220 -14.03 1.73 -13.21
N PRO A 221 -14.86 2.79 -13.41
CA PRO A 221 -15.35 3.59 -12.28
C PRO A 221 -16.18 2.83 -11.25
N CYS A 222 -16.76 1.68 -11.61
CA CYS A 222 -17.49 0.81 -10.68
C CYS A 222 -16.59 -0.22 -9.97
N GLU A 223 -15.29 -0.22 -10.19
CA GLU A 223 -14.36 -1.17 -9.60
C GLU A 223 -13.52 -0.52 -8.51
N ALA A 224 -13.16 -1.30 -7.50
CA ALA A 224 -12.18 -0.94 -6.48
C ALA A 224 -11.19 -2.08 -6.27
N LEU A 225 -9.95 -1.71 -6.03
CA LEU A 225 -8.87 -2.63 -5.68
C LEU A 225 -8.69 -2.59 -4.17
N ILE A 226 -8.79 -3.76 -3.53
CA ILE A 226 -8.53 -3.92 -2.09
C ILE A 226 -7.22 -4.67 -1.97
N PHE A 227 -6.30 -4.15 -1.16
CA PHE A 227 -5.04 -4.82 -0.92
C PHE A 227 -4.55 -4.62 0.50
N LYS A 228 -3.91 -5.68 1.01
CA LYS A 228 -3.39 -5.75 2.37
C LYS A 228 -2.19 -4.83 2.52
N GLN A 229 -2.16 -4.04 3.57
CA GLN A 229 -1.02 -3.20 3.95
C GLN A 229 -0.36 -3.67 5.24
N TYR A 230 -1.12 -4.39 6.07
CA TYR A 230 -0.61 -4.99 7.29
C TYR A 230 -1.53 -6.12 7.75
N ASP A 231 -0.96 -7.17 8.34
CA ASP A 231 -1.71 -8.26 8.95
C ASP A 231 -0.95 -8.78 10.18
N SER A 232 -1.48 -8.52 11.36
CA SER A 232 -0.85 -8.92 12.63
C SER A 232 -0.79 -10.44 12.84
N ARG A 233 -1.56 -11.22 12.07
CA ARG A 233 -1.53 -12.69 12.11
C ARG A 233 -0.29 -13.28 11.43
N GLN A 234 0.38 -12.50 10.59
CA GLN A 234 1.51 -12.99 9.80
C GLN A 234 2.82 -12.80 10.56
N GLU A 235 3.50 -13.89 10.85
CA GLU A 235 4.84 -13.87 11.47
C GLU A 235 5.90 -13.41 10.45
N ASN A 236 5.75 -13.82 9.19
CA ASN A 236 6.67 -13.43 8.12
C ASN A 236 6.38 -12.01 7.63
N ALA A 237 7.33 -11.10 7.78
CA ALA A 237 7.23 -9.71 7.34
C ALA A 237 6.87 -9.58 5.86
N ALA A 238 7.34 -10.47 4.99
CA ALA A 238 7.03 -10.48 3.56
C ALA A 238 5.55 -10.75 3.24
N LEU A 239 4.80 -11.33 4.18
CA LEU A 239 3.37 -11.63 4.02
C LEU A 239 2.46 -10.60 4.68
N ARG A 240 3.00 -9.57 5.32
CA ARG A 240 2.22 -8.58 6.06
C ARG A 240 1.56 -7.53 5.19
N GLY A 241 2.23 -7.07 4.14
CA GLY A 241 1.70 -6.00 3.29
C GLY A 241 2.10 -6.14 1.83
N VAL A 242 1.19 -5.80 0.93
CA VAL A 242 1.38 -5.84 -0.52
C VAL A 242 2.28 -4.71 -0.97
N PHE A 243 3.35 -5.05 -1.67
CA PHE A 243 4.18 -4.07 -2.35
C PHE A 243 3.50 -3.63 -3.64
N HIS A 244 3.50 -2.33 -3.86
CA HIS A 244 2.83 -1.73 -5.01
C HIS A 244 3.60 -0.52 -5.55
N ALA A 245 3.35 -0.20 -6.80
CA ALA A 245 3.94 0.97 -7.47
C ALA A 245 3.05 1.41 -8.63
N ALA A 246 2.99 2.70 -8.88
CA ALA A 246 2.46 3.20 -10.14
C ALA A 246 3.49 2.97 -11.25
N PHE A 247 3.05 2.57 -12.43
CA PHE A 247 3.93 2.35 -13.57
C PHE A 247 3.35 2.95 -14.86
N ARG A 248 4.21 3.17 -15.85
CA ARG A 248 3.76 3.58 -17.17
C ARG A 248 3.33 2.35 -17.95
N ASP A 249 2.03 2.24 -18.21
CA ASP A 249 1.51 1.18 -19.07
C ASP A 249 1.90 1.46 -20.53
N PRO A 250 2.68 0.60 -21.21
CA PRO A 250 3.07 0.80 -22.59
C PRO A 250 1.88 0.67 -23.54
N ASP A 251 0.81 -0.02 -23.15
CA ASP A 251 -0.40 -0.21 -23.95
C ASP A 251 -1.43 0.92 -23.75
N ALA A 252 -1.17 1.87 -22.84
CA ALA A 252 -2.01 3.06 -22.70
C ALA A 252 -1.93 3.94 -23.94
N ARG A 253 -3.07 4.55 -24.32
CA ARG A 253 -3.09 5.53 -25.41
C ARG A 253 -2.15 6.70 -25.10
N GLN A 254 -1.50 7.26 -26.12
CA GLN A 254 -0.58 8.40 -25.94
C GLN A 254 -1.27 9.64 -25.37
N ASP A 255 -2.57 9.83 -25.68
CA ASP A 255 -3.42 10.91 -25.20
C ASP A 255 -4.25 10.52 -23.98
N ALA A 256 -3.96 9.37 -23.36
CA ALA A 256 -4.68 8.93 -22.17
C ALA A 256 -4.63 10.01 -21.08
N PRO A 257 -5.78 10.36 -20.49
CA PRO A 257 -5.82 11.36 -19.45
C PRO A 257 -5.02 10.92 -18.22
N LEU A 258 -4.44 11.88 -17.53
CA LEU A 258 -3.75 11.61 -16.27
C LEU A 258 -4.70 10.96 -15.28
N ARG A 259 -4.22 9.91 -14.60
CA ARG A 259 -5.00 9.23 -13.58
C ARG A 259 -5.32 10.16 -12.42
N GLU A 260 -6.58 10.13 -12.00
CA GLU A 260 -7.05 10.67 -10.73
C GLU A 260 -7.57 9.51 -9.89
N SER A 261 -7.05 9.34 -8.69
CA SER A 261 -7.36 8.21 -7.84
C SER A 261 -7.40 8.59 -6.38
N VAL A 262 -8.16 7.81 -5.61
CA VAL A 262 -8.21 7.88 -4.15
C VAL A 262 -7.82 6.54 -3.57
N GLU A 263 -7.10 6.60 -2.47
CA GLU A 263 -6.77 5.48 -1.61
C GLU A 263 -7.32 5.75 -0.22
N VAL A 264 -8.09 4.80 0.32
CA VAL A 264 -8.63 4.88 1.68
C VAL A 264 -8.00 3.77 2.51
N ARG A 265 -7.42 4.12 3.63
CA ARG A 265 -6.89 3.16 4.61
C ARG A 265 -7.97 2.73 5.56
N VAL A 266 -8.18 1.42 5.65
CA VAL A 266 -9.20 0.79 6.48
C VAL A 266 -8.53 -0.12 7.49
N LEU A 267 -8.74 0.18 8.78
CA LEU A 267 -8.34 -0.69 9.88
C LEU A 267 -9.45 -1.71 10.13
N ALA A 268 -9.09 -2.98 10.17
CA ALA A 268 -10.00 -4.10 10.38
C ALA A 268 -9.61 -4.89 11.62
N VAL A 269 -10.57 -5.20 12.48
CA VAL A 269 -10.41 -6.12 13.60
C VAL A 269 -10.79 -7.52 13.13
N LEU A 270 -9.84 -8.41 13.21
CA LEU A 270 -9.99 -9.79 12.74
C LEU A 270 -10.59 -10.66 13.85
N PRO A 271 -11.27 -11.78 13.51
CA PRO A 271 -11.73 -12.72 14.51
C PRO A 271 -10.58 -13.22 15.40
N GLU A 272 -10.89 -13.49 16.67
CA GLU A 272 -9.90 -14.02 17.60
C GLU A 272 -9.14 -15.20 16.99
N ALA A 273 -7.82 -15.09 16.97
CA ALA A 273 -6.97 -16.24 16.72
C ALA A 273 -6.78 -17.01 18.03
N ASP A 274 -6.52 -18.28 17.89
CA ASP A 274 -6.24 -19.20 18.99
C ASP A 274 -5.22 -18.58 19.97
N ARG A 275 -5.62 -18.40 21.24
CA ARG A 275 -4.83 -17.75 22.31
C ARG A 275 -3.44 -18.40 22.52
N GLU A 276 -3.26 -19.62 22.08
CA GLU A 276 -1.99 -20.34 22.15
C GLU A 276 -0.95 -19.78 21.18
N ARG A 277 -1.37 -19.18 20.06
CA ARG A 277 -0.52 -18.51 19.09
C ARG A 277 0.01 -17.15 19.58
N GLU A 278 -0.71 -16.46 20.44
CA GLU A 278 -0.31 -15.15 20.98
C GLU A 278 0.92 -15.22 21.91
N ARG A 279 1.09 -16.34 22.61
CA ARG A 279 2.27 -16.56 23.50
C ARG A 279 3.58 -16.71 22.74
N ARG A 280 3.53 -16.95 21.42
CA ARG A 280 4.70 -17.08 20.55
C ARG A 280 5.02 -15.81 19.76
N LYS A 281 4.36 -14.68 20.04
CA LYS A 281 4.80 -13.39 19.51
C LYS A 281 6.20 -13.12 20.05
N THR A 282 7.20 -13.52 19.29
CA THR A 282 8.53 -12.98 19.41
C THR A 282 8.38 -11.49 19.22
N LYS A 283 8.58 -10.71 20.29
CA LYS A 283 8.71 -9.27 20.21
C LYS A 283 9.82 -8.99 19.18
N PHE A 284 9.43 -8.60 17.99
CA PHE A 284 10.35 -8.10 16.99
C PHE A 284 10.83 -6.70 17.43
N GLN A 285 11.58 -6.66 18.51
CA GLN A 285 12.40 -5.52 18.89
C GLN A 285 13.76 -5.67 18.22
N ALA A 286 13.78 -5.82 16.91
CA ALA A 286 15.02 -5.72 16.20
C ALA A 286 15.38 -4.23 16.12
N GLU A 287 16.48 -3.84 16.72
CA GLU A 287 17.14 -2.58 16.41
C GLU A 287 17.54 -2.63 14.95
N ILE A 288 16.80 -1.91 14.11
CA ILE A 288 17.10 -1.84 12.69
C ILE A 288 18.17 -0.77 12.50
N PRO A 289 19.33 -1.09 11.96
CA PRO A 289 20.36 -0.09 11.73
C PRO A 289 19.89 0.94 10.71
N ASN A 290 19.98 2.22 11.07
CA ASN A 290 19.76 3.34 10.14
C ASN A 290 21.06 3.56 9.35
N VAL A 291 20.99 3.40 8.04
CA VAL A 291 22.13 3.70 7.16
C VAL A 291 21.81 4.97 6.37
N ARG A 292 22.70 5.96 6.47
CA ARG A 292 22.66 7.16 5.63
C ARG A 292 23.46 6.93 4.35
N LEU A 293 23.24 7.78 3.32
CA LEU A 293 24.00 7.69 2.07
C LEU A 293 25.51 7.90 2.26
N ASP A 294 25.91 8.64 3.30
CA ASP A 294 27.32 8.83 3.69
C ASP A 294 27.91 7.61 4.41
N GLY A 295 27.12 6.53 4.56
CA GLY A 295 27.55 5.30 5.23
C GLY A 295 27.49 5.34 6.76
N THR A 296 27.05 6.45 7.37
CA THR A 296 26.89 6.50 8.83
C THR A 296 25.74 5.61 9.29
N VAL A 297 25.94 4.87 10.37
CA VAL A 297 24.97 3.96 10.96
C VAL A 297 24.54 4.49 12.32
N SER A 298 23.24 4.53 12.57
CA SER A 298 22.66 4.87 13.87
C SER A 298 21.57 3.89 14.26
N THR A 299 21.35 3.71 15.54
CA THR A 299 20.20 2.94 16.06
C THR A 299 18.97 3.83 16.16
N TRP A 300 17.78 3.26 15.93
CA TRP A 300 16.51 3.97 16.02
C TRP A 300 15.49 3.15 16.82
N ARG A 301 14.73 3.86 17.64
CA ARG A 301 13.54 3.33 18.29
C ARG A 301 12.31 4.00 17.69
N GLN A 302 11.30 3.20 17.43
CA GLN A 302 10.03 3.67 16.93
C GLN A 302 9.18 4.27 18.05
N GLU A 303 8.54 5.41 17.80
CA GLU A 303 7.60 6.00 18.76
C GLU A 303 6.21 5.34 18.62
N PRO A 304 5.50 5.07 19.73
CA PRO A 304 4.20 4.42 19.69
C PRO A 304 3.16 5.27 18.95
N MET A 305 2.38 4.65 18.11
CA MET A 305 1.19 5.20 17.46
C MET A 305 -0.08 4.92 18.28
N VAL A 306 -1.16 5.47 17.84
CA VAL A 306 -2.45 5.62 18.50
C VAL A 306 -3.19 4.29 18.63
N ASP A 307 -3.77 4.06 19.80
CA ASP A 307 -4.62 2.94 20.15
C ASP A 307 -5.94 2.91 19.31
N TRP A 308 -6.50 1.72 19.09
CA TRP A 308 -7.78 1.50 18.37
C TRP A 308 -8.93 2.30 18.99
N ASN A 309 -9.02 2.36 20.30
CA ASN A 309 -10.06 3.12 20.99
C ASN A 309 -9.93 4.63 20.74
N ASP A 310 -8.71 5.13 20.60
CA ASP A 310 -8.44 6.49 20.19
C ASP A 310 -8.82 6.74 18.73
N ILE A 311 -8.51 5.80 17.83
CA ILE A 311 -8.92 5.87 16.42
C ILE A 311 -10.44 5.89 16.31
N GLN A 312 -11.14 5.09 17.10
CA GLN A 312 -12.61 5.07 17.13
C GLN A 312 -13.21 6.42 17.56
N ARG A 313 -12.57 7.10 18.49
CA ARG A 313 -13.03 8.38 19.05
C ARG A 313 -12.62 9.59 18.22
N ARG A 314 -11.55 9.48 17.41
CA ARG A 314 -11.11 10.60 16.59
C ARG A 314 -12.04 10.79 15.38
N PRO A 315 -12.39 12.04 15.05
CA PRO A 315 -12.97 12.32 13.75
C PRO A 315 -11.99 11.88 12.66
N PRO A 316 -12.49 11.52 11.45
CA PRO A 316 -11.63 11.23 10.31
C PRO A 316 -10.60 12.35 10.13
N MET A 317 -9.32 12.00 9.98
CA MET A 317 -8.29 13.02 9.73
C MET A 317 -8.69 13.81 8.49
N ALA A 318 -8.73 15.15 8.65
CA ALA A 318 -8.97 16.03 7.51
C ALA A 318 -7.87 15.81 6.48
N ALA A 319 -8.20 15.12 5.41
CA ALA A 319 -7.32 15.04 4.27
C ALA A 319 -7.38 16.36 3.51
N ALA A 320 -6.29 16.69 2.82
CA ALA A 320 -6.30 17.80 1.87
C ALA A 320 -7.47 17.65 0.90
N ALA A 321 -8.31 18.66 0.80
CA ALA A 321 -9.43 18.66 -0.12
C ALA A 321 -8.94 18.41 -1.55
N TYR A 322 -9.65 17.57 -2.28
CA TYR A 322 -9.45 17.45 -3.72
C TYR A 322 -9.75 18.81 -4.35
N PRO A 323 -8.85 19.40 -5.12
CA PRO A 323 -9.12 20.68 -5.75
C PRO A 323 -10.29 20.53 -6.74
N ALA A 324 -11.17 21.53 -6.77
CA ALA A 324 -12.24 21.59 -7.75
C ALA A 324 -11.65 21.49 -9.18
N PRO A 325 -12.32 20.81 -10.12
CA PRO A 325 -11.90 20.81 -11.51
C PRO A 325 -11.90 22.22 -12.03
N SER A 326 -10.78 22.62 -12.63
CA SER A 326 -10.62 23.91 -13.31
C SER A 326 -11.34 23.92 -14.64
#